data_792203c0a4221c4dd64c1197b568c986
#
_entry.id   792203c0a4221c4dd64c1197b568c986
#
_cell.length_a   1.000
_cell.length_b   1.000
_cell.length_c   1.000
_cell.angle_alpha   90.00
_cell.angle_beta   90.00
_cell.angle_gamma   90.00
#
_symmetry.space_group_name_H-M   'P 1'
#
loop_
_entity.id
_entity.type
_entity.pdbx_description
1 polymer ?
#
loop_
_entity_poly.entity_id
_entity_poly.type
_entity_poly.pdbx_seq_one_letter_code
_entity_poly.pdbx_strand_id
1 'polypeptide(L)'
;DARMRKHASARGYNLDSPARQFNPKNDYEEFDYIITMDNYNYADLIQLDNKKLYTNKIYKMADFISDKNLNEVPDPYYGGAEEFEFVIDILEDGTKNLLTKIKKDLERNNKTQN
;
A
#
# COMPACT_ATOMS: atom_id res chain seq x y z
N ASP A 1 11.48 9.98 -1.53
CA ASP A 1 11.78 11.09 -2.45
C ASP A 1 11.44 12.41 -1.75
N ALA A 2 12.37 13.36 -1.79
CA ALA A 2 12.21 14.67 -1.15
C ALA A 2 11.03 15.45 -1.73
N ARG A 3 10.73 15.30 -3.02
CA ARG A 3 9.59 15.98 -3.64
C ARG A 3 8.27 15.44 -3.11
N MET A 4 8.17 14.13 -2.94
CA MET A 4 6.97 13.51 -2.37
C MET A 4 6.76 14.01 -0.93
N ARG A 5 7.84 14.07 -0.13
CA ARG A 5 7.74 14.57 1.24
C ARG A 5 7.26 16.02 1.29
N LYS A 6 7.75 16.86 0.36
CA LYS A 6 7.34 18.26 0.27
C LYS A 6 5.84 18.39 -0.03
N HIS A 7 5.36 17.66 -1.04
CA HIS A 7 3.95 17.69 -1.42
C HIS A 7 3.04 17.13 -0.32
N ALA A 8 3.45 16.02 0.29
CA ALA A 8 2.70 15.43 1.38
C ALA A 8 2.65 16.34 2.61
N SER A 9 3.78 17.00 2.93
CA SER A 9 3.86 17.95 4.05
C SER A 9 2.90 19.12 3.85
N ALA A 10 2.74 19.60 2.63
CA ALA A 10 1.79 20.68 2.34
C ALA A 10 0.35 20.29 2.63
N ARG A 11 0.03 19.00 2.66
CA ARG A 11 -1.29 18.46 3.03
C ARG A 11 -1.37 17.99 4.48
N GLY A 12 -0.30 18.20 5.26
CA GLY A 12 -0.28 17.82 6.68
C GLY A 12 0.25 16.42 6.98
N TYR A 13 0.84 15.74 5.99
CA TYR A 13 1.42 14.42 6.18
C TYR A 13 2.91 14.52 6.47
N ASN A 14 3.37 13.74 7.44
CA ASN A 14 4.78 13.65 7.80
C ASN A 14 5.36 12.32 7.31
N LEU A 15 6.24 12.36 6.30
CA LEU A 15 6.87 11.19 5.73
C LEU A 15 8.35 11.10 6.14
N ASP A 16 8.63 11.26 7.43
CA ASP A 16 10.01 11.26 7.95
C ASP A 16 10.54 9.87 8.27
N SER A 17 9.69 8.85 8.27
CA SER A 17 10.14 7.49 8.55
C SER A 17 11.07 7.00 7.45
N PRO A 18 12.25 6.43 7.81
CA PRO A 18 13.16 5.91 6.80
C PRO A 18 12.58 4.68 6.13
N ALA A 19 12.74 4.62 4.81
CA ALA A 19 12.39 3.43 4.04
C ALA A 19 13.38 2.31 4.36
N ARG A 20 12.89 1.07 4.43
CA ARG A 20 13.75 -0.10 4.56
C ARG A 20 13.31 -1.17 3.58
N GLN A 21 14.23 -2.06 3.27
CA GLN A 21 13.95 -3.18 2.37
C GLN A 21 13.05 -4.21 3.08
N PHE A 22 12.12 -4.81 2.32
CA PHE A 22 11.29 -5.89 2.81
C PHE A 22 12.15 -7.10 3.19
N ASN A 23 11.89 -7.66 4.37
CA ASN A 23 12.62 -8.81 4.88
C ASN A 23 11.72 -10.05 4.87
N PRO A 24 11.91 -10.99 3.91
CA PRO A 24 11.03 -12.16 3.81
C PRO A 24 11.00 -13.05 5.05
N LYS A 25 12.07 -13.04 5.85
CA LYS A 25 12.14 -13.90 7.03
C LYS A 25 11.17 -13.47 8.14
N ASN A 26 10.95 -12.15 8.26
CA ASN A 26 10.19 -11.61 9.39
C ASN A 26 8.90 -10.94 8.97
N ASP A 27 8.92 -10.22 7.85
CA ASP A 27 7.82 -9.31 7.50
C ASP A 27 6.55 -10.03 7.10
N TYR A 28 6.64 -11.19 6.46
CA TYR A 28 5.45 -11.96 6.13
C TYR A 28 4.65 -12.39 7.36
N GLU A 29 5.31 -12.74 8.44
CA GLU A 29 4.64 -13.16 9.66
C GLU A 29 4.22 -11.98 10.52
N GLU A 30 5.05 -10.94 10.57
CA GLU A 30 4.83 -9.81 11.44
C GLU A 30 3.64 -8.95 11.02
N PHE A 31 3.45 -8.75 9.71
CA PHE A 31 2.41 -7.87 9.22
C PHE A 31 1.18 -8.67 8.77
N ASP A 32 0.01 -8.16 9.08
CA ASP A 32 -1.27 -8.74 8.63
C ASP A 32 -1.64 -8.28 7.23
N TYR A 33 -1.17 -7.09 6.82
CA TYR A 33 -1.43 -6.49 5.52
C TYR A 33 -0.13 -6.01 4.92
N ILE A 34 0.21 -6.52 3.75
CA ILE A 34 1.39 -6.13 3.00
C ILE A 34 0.91 -5.53 1.70
N ILE A 35 1.12 -4.22 1.53
CA ILE A 35 0.53 -3.45 0.43
C ILE A 35 1.61 -3.10 -0.58
N THR A 36 1.39 -3.49 -1.82
CA THR A 36 2.31 -3.19 -2.93
C THR A 36 1.76 -2.05 -3.78
N MET A 37 2.66 -1.23 -4.30
CA MET A 37 2.28 -0.05 -5.08
C MET A 37 2.25 -0.33 -6.58
N ASP A 38 3.09 -1.23 -7.07
CA ASP A 38 3.14 -1.58 -8.48
C ASP A 38 3.11 -3.09 -8.70
N ASN A 39 2.95 -3.48 -9.95
CA ASN A 39 2.81 -4.89 -10.31
C ASN A 39 4.12 -5.67 -10.17
N TYR A 40 5.27 -5.02 -10.32
CA TYR A 40 6.57 -5.66 -10.11
C TYR A 40 6.76 -6.08 -8.66
N ASN A 41 6.49 -5.18 -7.73
CA ASN A 41 6.62 -5.47 -6.30
C ASN A 41 5.64 -6.57 -5.90
N TYR A 42 4.42 -6.52 -6.43
CA TYR A 42 3.44 -7.57 -6.15
C TYR A 42 3.93 -8.94 -6.63
N ALA A 43 4.40 -9.01 -7.88
CA ALA A 43 4.90 -10.26 -8.46
C ALA A 43 6.09 -10.80 -7.68
N ASP A 44 7.02 -9.92 -7.28
CA ASP A 44 8.19 -10.33 -6.50
C ASP A 44 7.80 -10.94 -5.17
N LEU A 45 6.87 -10.32 -4.44
CA LEU A 45 6.46 -10.83 -3.14
C LEU A 45 5.68 -12.14 -3.26
N ILE A 46 4.86 -12.29 -4.30
CA ILE A 46 4.17 -13.57 -4.56
C ILE A 46 5.19 -14.67 -4.86
N GLN A 47 6.20 -14.37 -5.66
CA GLN A 47 7.24 -15.34 -6.03
C GLN A 47 8.10 -15.75 -4.84
N LEU A 48 8.44 -14.80 -3.97
CA LEU A 48 9.22 -15.09 -2.76
C LEU A 48 8.46 -15.97 -1.77
N ASP A 49 7.14 -15.96 -1.81
CA ASP A 49 6.29 -16.81 -0.98
C ASP A 49 6.10 -18.18 -1.67
N ASN A 50 7.19 -18.93 -1.79
CA ASN A 50 7.23 -20.19 -2.53
C ASN A 50 6.19 -21.21 -2.07
N LYS A 51 5.91 -21.24 -0.77
CA LYS A 51 4.98 -22.21 -0.18
C LYS A 51 3.55 -21.71 -0.11
N LYS A 52 3.32 -20.51 -0.62
CA LYS A 52 2.01 -19.84 -0.63
C LYS A 52 1.37 -19.72 0.75
N LEU A 53 2.21 -19.48 1.76
CA LEU A 53 1.75 -19.36 3.15
C LEU A 53 1.17 -17.96 3.43
N TYR A 54 1.63 -16.93 2.70
CA TYR A 54 1.33 -15.54 3.01
C TYR A 54 0.66 -14.78 1.88
N THR A 55 0.31 -15.47 0.79
CA THR A 55 -0.28 -14.84 -0.39
C THR A 55 -1.53 -14.03 -0.06
N ASN A 56 -2.32 -14.52 0.90
CA ASN A 56 -3.56 -13.84 1.32
C ASN A 56 -3.33 -12.56 2.12
N LYS A 57 -2.09 -12.26 2.50
CA LYS A 57 -1.72 -11.01 3.17
C LYS A 57 -1.22 -9.95 2.19
N ILE A 58 -0.94 -10.33 0.95
CA ILE A 58 -0.31 -9.48 -0.04
C ILE A 58 -1.40 -8.84 -0.90
N TYR A 59 -1.46 -7.53 -0.90
CA TYR A 59 -2.48 -6.75 -1.60
C TYR A 59 -1.82 -5.72 -2.51
N LYS A 60 -2.56 -5.31 -3.53
CA LYS A 60 -2.18 -4.17 -4.36
C LYS A 60 -2.95 -2.94 -3.89
N MET A 61 -2.26 -1.82 -3.71
CA MET A 61 -2.94 -0.56 -3.41
C MET A 61 -3.99 -0.23 -4.49
N ALA A 62 -3.70 -0.56 -5.74
CA ALA A 62 -4.63 -0.33 -6.84
C ALA A 62 -6.00 -0.96 -6.65
N ASP A 63 -6.08 -2.08 -5.92
CA ASP A 63 -7.35 -2.75 -5.65
C ASP A 63 -8.26 -1.93 -4.74
N PHE A 64 -7.69 -0.98 -4.00
CA PHE A 64 -8.43 -0.09 -3.10
C PHE A 64 -8.72 1.28 -3.70
N ILE A 65 -8.15 1.58 -4.87
CA ILE A 65 -8.36 2.84 -5.56
C ILE A 65 -9.71 2.80 -6.27
N SER A 66 -10.47 3.89 -6.15
CA SER A 66 -11.81 3.98 -6.72
C SER A 66 -11.82 3.98 -8.25
N ASP A 67 -10.79 4.55 -8.88
CA ASP A 67 -10.66 4.55 -10.34
C ASP A 67 -10.14 3.19 -10.81
N LYS A 68 -11.03 2.39 -11.38
CA LYS A 68 -10.71 1.02 -11.81
C LYS A 68 -9.92 0.96 -13.12
N ASN A 69 -9.65 2.08 -13.75
CA ASN A 69 -8.73 2.14 -14.90
C ASN A 69 -7.27 2.09 -14.45
N LEU A 70 -7.01 2.33 -13.16
CA LEU A 70 -5.66 2.25 -12.60
C LEU A 70 -5.40 0.85 -12.05
N ASN A 71 -4.41 0.16 -12.59
CA ASN A 71 -4.02 -1.17 -12.15
C ASN A 71 -2.75 -1.18 -11.30
N GLU A 72 -2.15 -0.02 -11.08
CA GLU A 72 -1.05 0.20 -10.16
C GLU A 72 -0.96 1.69 -9.83
N VAL A 73 -0.24 2.02 -8.74
CA VAL A 73 0.00 3.41 -8.39
C VAL A 73 1.10 3.97 -9.29
N PRO A 74 0.83 5.07 -10.03
CA PRO A 74 1.86 5.64 -10.91
C PRO A 74 3.06 6.15 -10.13
N ASP A 75 4.24 6.06 -10.76
CA ASP A 75 5.47 6.64 -10.21
C ASP A 75 5.62 8.07 -10.73
N PRO A 76 5.60 9.10 -9.86
CA PRO A 76 5.70 10.49 -10.31
C PRO A 76 7.12 10.95 -10.56
N TYR A 77 8.11 10.06 -10.51
CA TYR A 77 9.53 10.43 -10.52
C TYR A 77 9.89 11.35 -11.68
N TYR A 78 9.37 11.06 -12.89
CA TYR A 78 9.65 11.86 -14.08
C TYR A 78 8.63 12.96 -14.33
N GLY A 79 7.68 13.14 -13.42
CA GLY A 79 6.64 14.13 -13.57
C GLY A 79 6.92 15.42 -12.82
N GLY A 80 6.05 16.40 -13.00
CA GLY A 80 6.08 17.66 -12.28
C GLY A 80 5.19 17.64 -11.04
N ALA A 81 4.90 18.84 -10.51
CA ALA A 81 4.10 18.98 -9.29
C ALA A 81 2.71 18.33 -9.41
N GLU A 82 2.08 18.44 -10.58
CA GLU A 82 0.74 17.88 -10.79
C GLU A 82 0.73 16.36 -10.64
N GLU A 83 1.76 15.68 -11.12
CA GLU A 83 1.87 14.22 -11.02
C GLU A 83 2.07 13.78 -9.58
N PHE A 84 2.86 14.52 -8.78
CA PHE A 84 3.01 14.24 -7.36
C PHE A 84 1.69 14.43 -6.62
N GLU A 85 0.96 15.51 -6.91
CA GLU A 85 -0.34 15.74 -6.29
C GLU A 85 -1.36 14.67 -6.70
N PHE A 86 -1.34 14.25 -7.96
CA PHE A 86 -2.20 13.18 -8.45
C PHE A 86 -1.96 11.87 -7.70
N VAL A 87 -0.69 11.50 -7.48
CA VAL A 87 -0.35 10.29 -6.73
C VAL A 87 -0.83 10.38 -5.30
N ILE A 88 -0.68 11.54 -4.66
CA ILE A 88 -1.18 11.73 -3.29
C ILE A 88 -2.70 11.58 -3.24
N ASP A 89 -3.44 12.13 -4.22
CA ASP A 89 -4.89 11.97 -4.30
C ASP A 89 -5.27 10.48 -4.38
N ILE A 90 -4.57 9.72 -5.21
CA ILE A 90 -4.80 8.28 -5.37
C ILE A 90 -4.53 7.55 -4.07
N LEU A 91 -3.45 7.88 -3.38
CA LEU A 91 -3.08 7.23 -2.13
C LEU A 91 -4.05 7.59 -1.00
N GLU A 92 -4.56 8.80 -0.96
CA GLU A 92 -5.60 9.17 0.02
C GLU A 92 -6.86 8.34 -0.19
N ASP A 93 -7.31 8.22 -1.45
CA ASP A 93 -8.48 7.42 -1.81
C ASP A 93 -8.25 5.94 -1.46
N GLY A 94 -7.15 5.37 -1.89
CA GLY A 94 -6.84 3.97 -1.65
C GLY A 94 -6.68 3.64 -0.17
N THR A 95 -6.02 4.52 0.58
CA THR A 95 -5.82 4.32 2.03
C THR A 95 -7.16 4.36 2.77
N LYS A 96 -8.05 5.27 2.40
CA LYS A 96 -9.38 5.35 2.99
C LYS A 96 -10.14 4.02 2.82
N ASN A 97 -10.12 3.48 1.60
CA ASN A 97 -10.80 2.23 1.29
C ASN A 97 -10.13 1.02 1.96
N LEU A 98 -8.81 1.03 2.05
CA LEU A 98 -8.05 0.00 2.76
C LEU A 98 -8.41 -0.01 4.25
N LEU A 99 -8.46 1.16 4.88
CA LEU A 99 -8.85 1.26 6.29
C LEU A 99 -10.26 0.74 6.53
N THR A 100 -11.18 0.98 5.60
CA THR A 100 -12.54 0.42 5.70
C THR A 100 -12.50 -1.10 5.70
N LYS A 101 -11.69 -1.70 4.83
CA LYS A 101 -11.51 -3.16 4.79
C LYS A 101 -10.92 -3.69 6.11
N ILE A 102 -9.87 -3.04 6.61
CA ILE A 102 -9.22 -3.45 7.86
C ILE A 102 -10.21 -3.43 9.02
N LYS A 103 -11.03 -2.38 9.11
CA LYS A 103 -12.05 -2.29 10.15
C LYS A 103 -13.07 -3.42 10.06
N LYS A 104 -13.52 -3.75 8.85
CA LYS A 104 -14.44 -4.86 8.64
C LYS A 104 -13.82 -6.20 9.03
N ASP A 105 -12.54 -6.40 8.69
CA ASP A 105 -11.84 -7.64 9.04
C ASP A 105 -11.70 -7.77 10.56
N LEU A 106 -11.39 -6.68 11.26
CA LEU A 106 -11.29 -6.68 12.72
C LEU A 106 -12.64 -6.97 13.38
N GLU A 107 -13.72 -6.39 12.89
CA GLU A 107 -15.06 -6.65 13.41
C GLU A 107 -15.46 -8.12 13.20
N ARG A 108 -15.14 -8.67 12.05
CA ARG A 108 -15.42 -10.08 11.73
C ARG A 108 -14.65 -11.02 12.67
N ASN A 109 -13.39 -10.72 12.93
CA ASN A 109 -12.57 -11.53 13.83
C ASN A 109 -13.09 -11.46 15.25
N ASN A 110 -13.54 -10.29 15.71
CA ASN A 110 -14.12 -10.14 17.03
C ASN A 110 -15.41 -10.96 17.19
N LYS A 111 -16.24 -10.99 16.17
CA LYS A 111 -17.48 -11.79 16.18
C LYS A 111 -17.17 -13.29 16.20
N THR A 112 -16.11 -13.71 15.52
CA THR A 112 -15.72 -15.10 15.45
C THR A 112 -15.16 -15.62 16.77
N GLN A 113 -14.58 -14.74 17.58
CA GLN A 113 -13.97 -15.09 18.86
C GLN A 113 -15.01 -15.17 20.00
N ASN A 114 -16.19 -14.73 19.75
CA ASN A 114 -17.30 -14.83 20.71
C ASN A 114 -18.06 -16.14 20.48
#